data_7c9d8a11ab5ab0714d659380a2c46cef
#
_entry.id   7c9d8a11ab5ab0714d659380a2c46cef
#
_cell.length_a   1.000
_cell.length_b   1.000
_cell.length_c   1.000
_cell.angle_alpha   90.00
_cell.angle_beta   90.00
_cell.angle_gamma   90.00
#
_symmetry.space_group_name_H-M   'P 1'
#
loop_
_entity.id
_entity.type
_entity.pdbx_description
1 polymer ?
#
loop_
_entity_poly.entity_id
_entity_poly.type
_entity_poly.pdbx_seq_one_letter_code
_entity_poly.pdbx_strand_id
1 'polypeptide(L)'
;MTTATNTRQKVGEHAKAMPEWLTRGDNAPQSWNVTEGQPVRGDAWTNITECEMRVPFGNDEISRLVRAHEMTHAKVSPKVIDSRVATLYGTSMDMAIPAEELRVNMLAQMAGFDMNELRDGSEVQSGEITGKNNDWNGAVKHLLACANTKAGNDFVRGVGKSNNEMMLALREVHKAIKKEWKRLVKQAGGRSPKRAMERIGSTSPRNATVPTIIDSKGRLSDTETEDVQYPQGYGYALEIAKFTQRFLRHEGDAETDADDLPTADEIKGDAKGGDHGSWARPIVKRLPLPRTSDGIIGRKRVASQIGRNPRHLSRLLTDPEKRVFDRKVRGKGGIVLIDQSGSMGLSDSDL
;
A
#
# COMPACT_ATOMS: atom_id res chain seq x y z
N MET A 1 30.36 -28.07 -17.08
CA MET A 1 28.98 -28.51 -16.81
C MET A 1 28.74 -29.02 -15.37
N THR A 2 29.72 -29.08 -14.50
CA THR A 2 29.62 -29.63 -13.12
C THR A 2 29.15 -28.64 -12.07
N THR A 3 29.13 -27.34 -12.36
CA THR A 3 28.76 -26.30 -11.38
C THR A 3 27.26 -26.13 -11.17
N ALA A 4 26.43 -26.30 -12.20
CA ALA A 4 24.98 -26.07 -12.09
C ALA A 4 24.23 -27.09 -11.20
N THR A 5 24.69 -28.36 -11.21
CA THR A 5 24.06 -29.43 -10.41
C THR A 5 24.31 -29.25 -8.91
N ASN A 6 25.51 -28.76 -8.55
CA ASN A 6 25.87 -28.52 -7.16
C ASN A 6 25.14 -27.31 -6.54
N THR A 7 24.84 -26.32 -7.38
CA THR A 7 24.13 -25.09 -6.98
C THR A 7 22.66 -25.39 -6.63
N ARG A 8 21.95 -26.18 -7.45
CA ARG A 8 20.57 -26.59 -7.18
C ARG A 8 20.44 -27.42 -5.90
N GLN A 9 21.41 -28.29 -5.64
CA GLN A 9 21.40 -29.12 -4.43
C GLN A 9 21.56 -28.26 -3.17
N LYS A 10 22.46 -27.29 -3.18
CA LYS A 10 22.67 -26.36 -2.04
C LYS A 10 21.43 -25.58 -1.71
N VAL A 11 20.75 -24.99 -2.70
CA VAL A 11 19.52 -24.25 -2.46
C VAL A 11 18.40 -25.19 -1.97
N GLY A 12 18.30 -26.40 -2.49
CA GLY A 12 17.35 -27.41 -2.00
C GLY A 12 17.52 -27.74 -0.51
N GLU A 13 18.76 -27.78 -0.02
CA GLU A 13 19.06 -27.94 1.40
C GLU A 13 18.67 -26.72 2.24
N HIS A 14 18.95 -25.51 1.77
CA HIS A 14 18.54 -24.28 2.42
C HIS A 14 17.02 -24.07 2.37
N ALA A 15 16.35 -24.45 1.27
CA ALA A 15 14.91 -24.40 1.14
C ALA A 15 14.20 -25.30 2.14
N LYS A 16 14.77 -26.46 2.48
CA LYS A 16 14.22 -27.36 3.52
C LYS A 16 14.17 -26.73 4.91
N ALA A 17 15.06 -25.77 5.19
CA ALA A 17 15.08 -25.03 6.44
C ALA A 17 14.11 -23.84 6.45
N MET A 18 13.44 -23.56 5.33
CA MET A 18 12.45 -22.49 5.21
C MET A 18 11.06 -22.94 5.63
N PRO A 19 10.17 -22.01 6.06
CA PRO A 19 8.79 -22.35 6.36
C PRO A 19 8.09 -23.03 5.19
N GLU A 20 7.27 -24.02 5.51
CA GLU A 20 6.53 -24.83 4.51
C GLU A 20 5.74 -23.97 3.53
N TRP A 21 5.15 -22.86 4.00
CA TRP A 21 4.45 -21.93 3.13
C TRP A 21 5.34 -21.40 2.01
N LEU A 22 6.61 -21.12 2.29
CA LEU A 22 7.53 -20.54 1.30
C LEU A 22 8.04 -21.59 0.30
N THR A 23 8.15 -22.85 0.70
CA THR A 23 8.72 -23.93 -0.11
C THR A 23 7.71 -24.73 -0.89
N ARG A 24 6.40 -24.62 -0.58
CA ARG A 24 5.32 -25.31 -1.32
C ARG A 24 4.74 -24.43 -2.42
N GLY A 25 4.45 -25.06 -3.56
CA GLY A 25 3.74 -24.46 -4.70
C GLY A 25 4.46 -24.72 -6.02
N ASP A 26 3.78 -24.43 -7.12
CA ASP A 26 4.26 -24.68 -8.49
C ASP A 26 5.51 -23.88 -8.84
N ASN A 27 5.73 -22.74 -8.18
CA ASN A 27 6.90 -21.89 -8.34
C ASN A 27 7.98 -22.15 -7.29
N ALA A 28 8.00 -23.32 -6.67
CA ALA A 28 8.99 -23.65 -5.64
C ALA A 28 10.42 -23.62 -6.22
N PRO A 29 11.42 -23.10 -5.49
CA PRO A 29 12.79 -22.97 -5.97
C PRO A 29 13.48 -24.27 -6.43
N GLN A 30 12.94 -25.40 -6.06
CA GLN A 30 13.48 -26.72 -6.45
C GLN A 30 13.42 -26.98 -7.96
N SER A 31 12.48 -26.37 -8.67
CA SER A 31 12.33 -26.45 -10.13
C SER A 31 13.06 -25.35 -10.87
N TRP A 32 13.72 -24.43 -10.16
CA TRP A 32 14.34 -23.25 -10.70
C TRP A 32 15.84 -23.44 -10.95
N ASN A 33 16.36 -22.67 -11.92
CA ASN A 33 17.80 -22.52 -12.09
C ASN A 33 18.31 -21.47 -11.08
N VAL A 34 19.00 -21.93 -10.02
CA VAL A 34 19.42 -21.07 -8.91
C VAL A 34 20.93 -20.92 -8.93
N THR A 35 21.39 -19.68 -8.89
CA THR A 35 22.82 -19.31 -8.85
C THR A 35 23.16 -18.61 -7.53
N GLU A 36 24.43 -18.71 -7.12
CA GLU A 36 24.89 -18.03 -5.90
C GLU A 36 25.12 -16.54 -6.14
N GLY A 37 24.55 -15.69 -5.30
CA GLY A 37 24.74 -14.26 -5.24
C GLY A 37 25.27 -13.82 -3.88
N GLN A 38 25.61 -12.53 -3.77
CA GLN A 38 26.01 -11.92 -2.51
C GLN A 38 24.80 -11.27 -1.83
N PRO A 39 24.78 -11.15 -0.49
CA PRO A 39 23.69 -10.51 0.22
C PRO A 39 23.81 -8.97 0.19
N VAL A 40 24.08 -8.42 -0.98
CA VAL A 40 24.18 -6.99 -1.27
C VAL A 40 23.12 -6.58 -2.26
N ARG A 41 22.70 -5.32 -2.17
CA ARG A 41 21.64 -4.78 -3.01
C ARG A 41 22.00 -4.91 -4.49
N GLY A 42 21.08 -5.50 -5.26
CA GLY A 42 21.20 -5.66 -6.70
C GLY A 42 21.95 -6.90 -7.16
N ASP A 43 22.55 -7.70 -6.25
CA ASP A 43 23.19 -8.97 -6.62
C ASP A 43 22.26 -10.18 -6.42
N ALA A 44 21.17 -10.02 -5.68
CA ALA A 44 20.09 -11.00 -5.59
C ALA A 44 18.92 -10.54 -6.46
N TRP A 45 18.31 -11.48 -7.17
CA TRP A 45 17.17 -11.22 -8.04
C TRP A 45 16.42 -12.52 -8.39
N THR A 46 15.18 -12.36 -8.81
CA THR A 46 14.30 -13.43 -9.26
C THR A 46 13.68 -13.09 -10.61
N ASN A 47 13.93 -13.93 -11.62
CA ASN A 47 13.25 -13.89 -12.90
C ASN A 47 12.21 -14.99 -12.98
N ILE A 48 10.95 -14.62 -12.80
CA ILE A 48 9.85 -15.58 -12.71
C ILE A 48 9.53 -16.18 -14.08
N THR A 49 9.72 -15.41 -15.15
CA THR A 49 9.44 -15.87 -16.52
C THR A 49 10.37 -17.01 -16.94
N GLU A 50 11.66 -16.85 -16.67
CA GLU A 50 12.70 -17.82 -17.04
C GLU A 50 12.92 -18.87 -15.95
N CYS A 51 12.23 -18.76 -14.82
CA CYS A 51 12.47 -19.60 -13.63
C CYS A 51 13.93 -19.59 -13.18
N GLU A 52 14.53 -18.41 -13.17
CA GLU A 52 15.90 -18.19 -12.71
C GLU A 52 15.94 -17.34 -11.44
N MET A 53 16.88 -17.68 -10.56
CA MET A 53 17.04 -16.98 -9.29
C MET A 53 18.52 -16.87 -8.96
N ARG A 54 18.94 -15.68 -8.49
CA ARG A 54 20.24 -15.47 -7.92
C ARG A 54 20.08 -15.07 -6.45
N VAL A 55 20.60 -15.90 -5.53
CA VAL A 55 20.40 -15.70 -4.09
C VAL A 55 21.64 -16.10 -3.31
N PRO A 56 21.93 -15.46 -2.16
CA PRO A 56 23.05 -15.84 -1.32
C PRO A 56 22.81 -17.21 -0.67
N PHE A 57 23.86 -18.05 -0.61
CA PHE A 57 23.81 -19.39 0.01
C PHE A 57 24.29 -19.39 1.46
N GLY A 58 24.76 -18.24 1.99
CA GLY A 58 25.18 -18.09 3.36
C GLY A 58 24.11 -18.46 4.39
N ASN A 59 24.55 -18.87 5.60
CA ASN A 59 23.67 -19.18 6.73
C ASN A 59 23.50 -18.01 7.69
N ASP A 60 24.15 -16.87 7.42
CA ASP A 60 23.95 -15.65 8.18
C ASP A 60 22.53 -15.09 7.98
N GLU A 61 22.13 -14.24 8.90
CA GLU A 61 20.75 -13.74 8.94
C GLU A 61 20.39 -12.94 7.69
N ILE A 62 21.27 -12.07 7.20
CA ILE A 62 21.02 -11.25 6.01
C ILE A 62 20.87 -12.13 4.77
N SER A 63 21.78 -13.11 4.57
CA SER A 63 21.67 -14.07 3.47
C SER A 63 20.34 -14.84 3.50
N ARG A 64 19.87 -15.22 4.69
CA ARG A 64 18.57 -15.89 4.85
C ARG A 64 17.39 -14.96 4.53
N LEU A 65 17.45 -13.70 4.94
CA LEU A 65 16.40 -12.71 4.69
C LEU A 65 16.29 -12.37 3.18
N VAL A 66 17.44 -12.14 2.53
CA VAL A 66 17.50 -11.90 1.08
C VAL A 66 16.93 -13.11 0.32
N ARG A 67 17.37 -14.32 0.70
CA ARG A 67 16.86 -15.55 0.09
C ARG A 67 15.34 -15.73 0.30
N ALA A 68 14.84 -15.42 1.49
CA ALA A 68 13.41 -15.48 1.78
C ALA A 68 12.62 -14.46 0.94
N HIS A 69 13.16 -13.28 0.72
CA HIS A 69 12.58 -12.24 -0.12
C HIS A 69 12.45 -12.75 -1.57
N GLU A 70 13.53 -13.21 -2.17
CA GLU A 70 13.55 -13.70 -3.55
C GLU A 70 12.65 -14.95 -3.76
N MET A 71 12.66 -15.87 -2.79
CA MET A 71 11.77 -17.03 -2.81
C MET A 71 10.29 -16.63 -2.70
N THR A 72 10.00 -15.55 -1.98
CA THR A 72 8.62 -15.03 -1.90
C THR A 72 8.19 -14.46 -3.24
N HIS A 73 9.06 -13.73 -3.96
CA HIS A 73 8.81 -13.32 -5.34
C HIS A 73 8.51 -14.52 -6.24
N ALA A 74 9.39 -15.53 -6.23
CA ALA A 74 9.20 -16.75 -7.01
C ALA A 74 7.84 -17.39 -6.77
N LYS A 75 7.35 -17.34 -5.51
CA LYS A 75 6.10 -17.96 -5.12
C LYS A 75 4.86 -17.18 -5.50
N VAL A 76 4.86 -15.85 -5.34
CA VAL A 76 3.60 -15.08 -5.33
C VAL A 76 3.53 -13.98 -6.37
N SER A 77 4.66 -13.53 -6.93
CA SER A 77 4.66 -12.43 -7.89
C SER A 77 4.15 -12.86 -9.27
N PRO A 78 3.55 -11.94 -10.03
CA PRO A 78 3.08 -12.24 -11.38
C PRO A 78 4.27 -12.57 -12.31
N LYS A 79 4.10 -13.56 -13.21
CA LYS A 79 5.11 -13.90 -14.22
C LYS A 79 5.38 -12.73 -15.18
N VAL A 80 4.32 -12.04 -15.55
CA VAL A 80 4.37 -10.84 -16.39
C VAL A 80 3.55 -9.77 -15.69
N ILE A 81 4.12 -8.59 -15.57
CA ILE A 81 3.39 -7.43 -15.06
C ILE A 81 2.88 -6.67 -16.28
N ASP A 82 1.57 -6.74 -16.54
CA ASP A 82 0.94 -6.00 -17.64
C ASP A 82 0.65 -4.56 -17.17
N SER A 83 1.25 -3.59 -17.87
CA SER A 83 1.06 -2.16 -17.57
C SER A 83 -0.39 -1.71 -17.67
N ARG A 84 -1.19 -2.37 -18.53
CA ARG A 84 -2.61 -2.06 -18.72
C ARG A 84 -3.41 -2.45 -17.48
N VAL A 85 -3.04 -3.54 -16.79
CA VAL A 85 -3.66 -3.91 -15.51
C VAL A 85 -3.38 -2.84 -14.45
N ALA A 86 -2.14 -2.34 -14.36
CA ALA A 86 -1.82 -1.24 -13.46
C ALA A 86 -2.66 0.01 -13.79
N THR A 87 -2.79 0.35 -15.07
CA THR A 87 -3.61 1.49 -15.52
C THR A 87 -5.08 1.33 -15.17
N LEU A 88 -5.67 0.13 -15.29
CA LEU A 88 -7.05 -0.15 -14.84
C LEU A 88 -7.25 0.09 -13.35
N TYR A 89 -6.23 -0.16 -12.54
CA TYR A 89 -6.24 0.17 -11.12
C TYR A 89 -6.02 1.66 -10.85
N GLY A 90 -5.75 2.47 -11.88
CA GLY A 90 -5.43 3.89 -11.74
C GLY A 90 -4.05 4.13 -11.16
N THR A 91 -3.08 3.29 -11.52
CA THR A 91 -1.67 3.42 -11.13
C THR A 91 -0.74 3.16 -12.32
N SER A 92 0.55 3.46 -12.17
CA SER A 92 1.58 3.22 -13.17
C SER A 92 2.43 2.00 -12.81
N MET A 93 3.16 1.46 -13.79
CA MET A 93 4.14 0.40 -13.56
C MET A 93 5.22 0.81 -12.58
N ASP A 94 5.67 2.06 -12.66
CA ASP A 94 6.66 2.65 -11.75
C ASP A 94 6.26 2.63 -10.29
N MET A 95 4.96 2.57 -10.02
CA MET A 95 4.40 2.45 -8.67
C MET A 95 4.04 1.01 -8.33
N ALA A 96 3.66 0.21 -9.33
CA ALA A 96 3.31 -1.19 -9.13
C ALA A 96 4.51 -2.05 -8.69
N ILE A 97 5.70 -1.78 -9.24
CA ILE A 97 6.94 -2.49 -8.89
C ILE A 97 7.29 -2.29 -7.41
N PRO A 98 7.50 -1.08 -6.88
CA PRO A 98 7.82 -0.90 -5.46
C PRO A 98 6.68 -1.33 -4.53
N ALA A 99 5.44 -1.31 -4.97
CA ALA A 99 4.32 -1.85 -4.20
C ALA A 99 4.35 -3.38 -4.09
N GLU A 100 4.84 -4.07 -5.12
CA GLU A 100 5.07 -5.51 -5.08
C GLU A 100 6.18 -5.86 -4.09
N GLU A 101 7.26 -5.08 -4.03
CA GLU A 101 8.32 -5.22 -3.01
C GLU A 101 7.73 -5.13 -1.58
N LEU A 102 6.86 -4.16 -1.33
CA LEU A 102 6.16 -4.05 -0.05
C LEU A 102 5.33 -5.29 0.26
N ARG A 103 4.58 -5.82 -0.73
CA ARG A 103 3.75 -7.01 -0.58
C ARG A 103 4.58 -8.23 -0.25
N VAL A 104 5.67 -8.45 -0.97
CA VAL A 104 6.59 -9.58 -0.79
C VAL A 104 7.27 -9.51 0.57
N ASN A 105 7.81 -8.36 0.96
CA ASN A 105 8.41 -8.15 2.28
C ASN A 105 7.44 -8.46 3.42
N MET A 106 6.17 -8.07 3.29
CA MET A 106 5.17 -8.38 4.30
C MET A 106 4.87 -9.87 4.37
N LEU A 107 4.74 -10.54 3.23
CA LEU A 107 4.47 -11.98 3.20
C LEU A 107 5.62 -12.79 3.79
N ALA A 108 6.87 -12.42 3.50
CA ALA A 108 8.04 -12.99 4.14
C ALA A 108 8.04 -12.77 5.65
N GLN A 109 7.67 -11.56 6.11
CA GLN A 109 7.54 -11.27 7.54
C GLN A 109 6.43 -12.09 8.20
N MET A 110 5.29 -12.27 7.55
CA MET A 110 4.20 -13.14 8.05
C MET A 110 4.59 -14.60 8.06
N ALA A 111 5.52 -15.02 7.20
CA ALA A 111 6.09 -16.37 7.18
C ALA A 111 7.15 -16.59 8.28
N GLY A 112 7.49 -15.56 9.06
CA GLY A 112 8.36 -15.67 10.23
C GLY A 112 9.76 -15.10 10.06
N PHE A 113 10.04 -14.38 8.97
CA PHE A 113 11.32 -13.69 8.77
C PHE A 113 11.24 -12.25 9.28
N ASP A 114 12.22 -11.78 10.03
CA ASP A 114 12.26 -10.38 10.47
C ASP A 114 12.77 -9.45 9.36
N MET A 115 11.90 -9.14 8.41
CA MET A 115 12.22 -8.25 7.29
C MET A 115 12.60 -6.83 7.72
N ASN A 116 12.45 -6.48 9.00
CA ASN A 116 12.99 -5.22 9.52
C ASN A 116 14.52 -5.18 9.49
N GLU A 117 15.16 -6.34 9.50
CA GLU A 117 16.62 -6.44 9.44
C GLU A 117 17.13 -6.60 7.99
N LEU A 118 16.24 -6.63 7.00
CA LEU A 118 16.63 -6.62 5.58
C LEU A 118 17.12 -5.22 5.19
N ARG A 119 18.38 -4.95 5.40
CA ARG A 119 19.08 -3.70 5.07
C ARG A 119 20.58 -3.99 4.90
N ASP A 120 21.14 -3.35 3.90
CA ASP A 120 22.57 -3.45 3.58
C ASP A 120 23.42 -2.31 4.20
N GLY A 121 22.77 -1.39 4.94
CA GLY A 121 23.42 -0.23 5.56
C GLY A 121 23.60 0.97 4.63
N SER A 122 23.25 0.88 3.36
CA SER A 122 23.37 1.96 2.37
C SER A 122 22.20 2.94 2.40
N GLU A 123 21.12 2.64 3.13
CA GLU A 123 19.87 3.41 3.11
C GLU A 123 20.06 4.87 3.49
N VAL A 124 20.90 5.13 4.50
CA VAL A 124 21.20 6.51 4.94
C VAL A 124 21.96 7.26 3.86
N GLN A 125 22.92 6.63 3.19
CA GLN A 125 23.68 7.25 2.10
C GLN A 125 22.78 7.49 0.88
N SER A 126 21.96 6.52 0.52
CA SER A 126 20.95 6.64 -0.56
C SER A 126 20.00 7.79 -0.29
N GLY A 127 19.50 7.91 0.95
CA GLY A 127 18.64 9.02 1.36
C GLY A 127 19.35 10.37 1.27
N GLU A 128 20.61 10.47 1.69
CA GLU A 128 21.38 11.71 1.58
C GLU A 128 21.57 12.15 0.12
N ILE A 129 21.87 11.20 -0.78
CA ILE A 129 21.99 11.49 -2.22
C ILE A 129 20.65 11.95 -2.80
N THR A 130 19.56 11.25 -2.46
CA THR A 130 18.21 11.61 -2.89
C THR A 130 17.80 13.00 -2.42
N GLY A 131 18.12 13.35 -1.17
CA GLY A 131 17.86 14.68 -0.64
C GLY A 131 18.69 15.80 -1.31
N LYS A 132 19.96 15.53 -1.66
CA LYS A 132 20.82 16.46 -2.43
C LYS A 132 20.25 16.70 -3.84
N ASN A 133 19.73 15.66 -4.48
CA ASN A 133 19.17 15.73 -5.82
C ASN A 133 17.72 16.24 -5.85
N ASN A 134 17.12 16.48 -4.69
CA ASN A 134 15.70 16.83 -4.53
C ASN A 134 14.75 15.86 -5.29
N ASP A 135 15.14 14.57 -5.35
CA ASP A 135 14.36 13.55 -6.06
C ASP A 135 13.18 13.07 -5.20
N TRP A 136 12.11 13.84 -5.22
CA TRP A 136 10.88 13.54 -4.49
C TRP A 136 10.23 12.24 -4.94
N ASN A 137 10.09 12.04 -6.26
CA ASN A 137 9.38 10.88 -6.80
C ASN A 137 10.15 9.58 -6.51
N GLY A 138 11.47 9.59 -6.67
CA GLY A 138 12.32 8.48 -6.29
C GLY A 138 12.23 8.16 -4.79
N ALA A 139 12.17 9.20 -3.94
CA ALA A 139 12.00 9.02 -2.50
C ALA A 139 10.66 8.35 -2.15
N VAL A 140 9.55 8.80 -2.75
CA VAL A 140 8.22 8.22 -2.52
C VAL A 140 8.18 6.74 -2.95
N LYS A 141 8.74 6.41 -4.12
CA LYS A 141 8.85 5.03 -4.62
C LYS A 141 9.67 4.15 -3.66
N HIS A 142 10.81 4.66 -3.19
CA HIS A 142 11.64 3.95 -2.22
C HIS A 142 10.90 3.69 -0.90
N LEU A 143 10.19 4.70 -0.38
CA LEU A 143 9.40 4.56 0.85
C LEU A 143 8.22 3.59 0.70
N LEU A 144 7.66 3.47 -0.49
CA LEU A 144 6.65 2.46 -0.77
C LEU A 144 7.24 1.05 -0.67
N ALA A 145 8.36 0.79 -1.33
CA ALA A 145 9.01 -0.53 -1.34
C ALA A 145 9.37 -1.02 0.07
N CYS A 146 9.85 -0.13 0.94
CA CYS A 146 10.33 -0.48 2.27
C CYS A 146 9.42 -0.03 3.42
N ALA A 147 8.13 0.25 3.14
CA ALA A 147 7.20 0.84 4.11
C ALA A 147 7.01 0.01 5.40
N ASN A 148 7.13 -1.30 5.33
CA ASN A 148 6.98 -2.20 6.48
C ASN A 148 8.33 -2.63 7.11
N THR A 149 9.44 -2.05 6.68
CA THR A 149 10.79 -2.33 7.19
C THR A 149 11.41 -1.13 7.90
N LYS A 150 12.54 -1.34 8.59
CA LYS A 150 13.31 -0.25 9.19
C LYS A 150 14.08 0.57 8.14
N ALA A 151 14.35 0.01 6.96
CA ALA A 151 15.07 0.66 5.87
C ALA A 151 14.46 2.02 5.49
N GLY A 152 13.12 2.12 5.44
CA GLY A 152 12.43 3.38 5.18
C GLY A 152 12.71 4.49 6.20
N ASN A 153 12.87 4.15 7.48
CA ASN A 153 13.23 5.12 8.52
C ASN A 153 14.67 5.59 8.36
N ASP A 154 15.59 4.67 8.03
CA ASP A 154 17.00 4.97 7.83
C ASP A 154 17.20 5.84 6.59
N PHE A 155 16.47 5.55 5.51
CA PHE A 155 16.44 6.37 4.31
C PHE A 155 15.96 7.81 4.60
N VAL A 156 14.82 7.98 5.28
CA VAL A 156 14.29 9.31 5.64
C VAL A 156 15.28 10.08 6.52
N ARG A 157 15.97 9.39 7.45
CA ARG A 157 17.04 10.00 8.23
C ARG A 157 18.19 10.49 7.34
N GLY A 158 18.54 9.73 6.30
CA GLY A 158 19.54 10.10 5.30
C GLY A 158 19.13 11.36 4.54
N VAL A 159 17.89 11.46 4.05
CA VAL A 159 17.37 12.66 3.39
C VAL A 159 17.53 13.89 4.28
N GLY A 160 17.26 13.76 5.57
CA GLY A 160 17.37 14.86 6.54
C GLY A 160 18.79 15.42 6.71
N LYS A 161 19.84 14.71 6.30
CA LYS A 161 21.20 15.23 6.32
C LYS A 161 21.46 16.31 5.25
N SER A 162 20.72 16.27 4.16
CA SER A 162 20.89 17.17 3.02
C SER A 162 19.66 18.06 2.76
N ASN A 163 18.44 17.59 3.10
CA ASN A 163 17.20 18.33 2.88
C ASN A 163 16.22 18.04 4.03
N ASN A 164 16.22 18.90 5.04
CA ASN A 164 15.40 18.71 6.24
C ASN A 164 13.90 18.90 5.96
N GLU A 165 13.54 19.78 5.05
CA GLU A 165 12.16 20.05 4.68
C GLU A 165 11.54 18.84 3.95
N MET A 166 12.22 18.36 2.92
CA MET A 166 11.84 17.13 2.23
C MET A 166 11.73 15.95 3.21
N MET A 167 12.64 15.83 4.19
CA MET A 167 12.58 14.79 5.22
C MET A 167 11.28 14.87 6.03
N LEU A 168 10.86 16.07 6.45
CA LEU A 168 9.63 16.23 7.25
C LEU A 168 8.41 15.80 6.45
N ALA A 169 8.30 16.22 5.19
CA ALA A 169 7.22 15.83 4.31
C ALA A 169 7.23 14.30 4.04
N LEU A 170 8.38 13.71 3.75
CA LEU A 170 8.53 12.27 3.52
C LEU A 170 8.16 11.42 4.75
N ARG A 171 8.38 11.93 5.97
CA ARG A 171 7.91 11.25 7.19
C ARG A 171 6.40 11.08 7.22
N GLU A 172 5.66 12.10 6.83
CA GLU A 172 4.20 12.03 6.78
C GLU A 172 3.72 11.12 5.65
N VAL A 173 4.33 11.19 4.47
CA VAL A 173 4.07 10.24 3.37
C VAL A 173 4.31 8.81 3.83
N HIS A 174 5.45 8.51 4.46
CA HIS A 174 5.77 7.18 4.96
C HIS A 174 4.74 6.68 6.00
N LYS A 175 4.31 7.54 6.92
CA LYS A 175 3.23 7.21 7.87
C LYS A 175 1.92 6.92 7.17
N ALA A 176 1.56 7.70 6.14
CA ALA A 176 0.35 7.51 5.36
C ALA A 176 0.35 6.16 4.63
N ILE A 177 1.45 5.82 3.94
CA ILE A 177 1.62 4.54 3.26
C ILE A 177 1.51 3.37 4.26
N LYS A 178 2.22 3.44 5.39
CA LYS A 178 2.16 2.41 6.46
C LYS A 178 0.74 2.23 7.01
N LYS A 179 0.02 3.31 7.20
CA LYS A 179 -1.35 3.29 7.71
C LYS A 179 -2.30 2.64 6.71
N GLU A 180 -2.19 3.02 5.44
CA GLU A 180 -3.02 2.47 4.38
C GLU A 180 -2.72 0.98 4.17
N TRP A 181 -1.44 0.59 4.14
CA TRP A 181 -1.06 -0.80 4.04
C TRP A 181 -1.65 -1.65 5.19
N LYS A 182 -1.57 -1.16 6.43
CA LYS A 182 -2.21 -1.82 7.57
C LYS A 182 -3.73 -1.94 7.40
N ARG A 183 -4.37 -0.95 6.79
CA ARG A 183 -5.81 -0.99 6.47
C ARG A 183 -6.12 -2.12 5.48
N LEU A 184 -5.34 -2.22 4.40
CA LEU A 184 -5.50 -3.27 3.38
C LEU A 184 -5.27 -4.67 3.96
N VAL A 185 -4.22 -4.86 4.75
CA VAL A 185 -3.94 -6.12 5.45
C VAL A 185 -5.11 -6.50 6.38
N LYS A 186 -5.64 -5.55 7.14
CA LYS A 186 -6.80 -5.78 8.00
C LYS A 186 -8.06 -6.11 7.19
N GLN A 187 -8.26 -5.47 6.06
CA GLN A 187 -9.35 -5.78 5.14
C GLN A 187 -9.23 -7.21 4.58
N ALA A 188 -8.02 -7.62 4.20
CA ALA A 188 -7.75 -8.97 3.70
C ALA A 188 -8.02 -10.05 4.74
N GLY A 189 -7.54 -9.90 5.98
CA GLY A 189 -7.55 -10.95 6.99
C GLY A 189 -8.55 -10.78 8.15
N GLY A 190 -9.12 -9.59 8.34
CA GLY A 190 -9.90 -9.26 9.52
C GLY A 190 -9.03 -9.31 10.79
N ARG A 191 -9.32 -10.27 11.69
CA ARG A 191 -8.54 -10.53 12.90
C ARG A 191 -7.54 -11.69 12.75
N SER A 192 -7.50 -12.36 11.60
CA SER A 192 -6.65 -13.53 11.35
C SER A 192 -5.45 -13.18 10.47
N PRO A 193 -4.21 -13.16 11.01
CA PRO A 193 -3.00 -12.99 10.22
C PRO A 193 -2.85 -14.07 9.13
N LYS A 194 -3.18 -15.33 9.44
CA LYS A 194 -3.14 -16.44 8.49
C LYS A 194 -4.01 -16.18 7.27
N ARG A 195 -5.26 -15.72 7.49
CA ARG A 195 -6.18 -15.37 6.40
C ARG A 195 -5.69 -14.16 5.58
N ALA A 196 -5.04 -13.18 6.22
CA ALA A 196 -4.41 -12.08 5.52
C ALA A 196 -3.30 -12.59 4.59
N MET A 197 -2.41 -13.44 5.10
CA MET A 197 -1.33 -14.04 4.32
C MET A 197 -1.87 -14.85 3.13
N GLU A 198 -2.88 -15.70 3.35
CA GLU A 198 -3.50 -16.49 2.30
C GLU A 198 -4.09 -15.64 1.17
N ARG A 199 -4.76 -14.54 1.52
CA ARG A 199 -5.39 -13.66 0.52
C ARG A 199 -4.39 -12.77 -0.21
N ILE A 200 -3.47 -12.16 0.53
CA ILE A 200 -2.44 -11.27 -0.05
C ILE A 200 -1.40 -12.07 -0.82
N GLY A 201 -1.11 -13.31 -0.40
CA GLY A 201 -0.22 -14.25 -1.08
C GLY A 201 -0.92 -15.12 -2.14
N SER A 202 -2.21 -14.89 -2.42
CA SER A 202 -2.96 -15.72 -3.35
C SER A 202 -2.44 -15.62 -4.78
N THR A 203 -2.09 -16.76 -5.35
CA THR A 203 -1.68 -16.92 -6.76
C THR A 203 -2.86 -17.32 -7.65
N SER A 204 -4.07 -17.48 -7.09
CA SER A 204 -5.27 -17.78 -7.87
C SER A 204 -5.44 -16.74 -8.98
N PRO A 205 -5.70 -17.18 -10.22
CA PRO A 205 -5.82 -16.26 -11.34
C PRO A 205 -7.06 -15.38 -11.19
N ARG A 206 -6.88 -14.09 -11.48
CA ARG A 206 -7.96 -13.13 -11.62
C ARG A 206 -7.87 -12.54 -13.02
N ASN A 207 -9.00 -12.45 -13.71
CA ASN A 207 -9.08 -11.83 -15.02
C ASN A 207 -9.33 -10.33 -14.89
N ALA A 208 -8.65 -9.58 -15.74
CA ALA A 208 -8.97 -8.18 -16.01
C ALA A 208 -9.18 -8.03 -17.51
N THR A 209 -10.29 -7.45 -17.92
CA THR A 209 -10.52 -7.07 -19.30
C THR A 209 -9.80 -5.76 -19.55
N VAL A 210 -8.76 -5.78 -20.37
CA VAL A 210 -7.91 -4.62 -20.68
C VAL A 210 -8.06 -4.24 -22.14
N PRO A 211 -8.02 -2.95 -22.47
CA PRO A 211 -7.98 -2.51 -23.85
C PRO A 211 -6.70 -2.99 -24.55
N THR A 212 -6.84 -3.44 -25.81
CA THR A 212 -5.72 -3.92 -26.62
C THR A 212 -4.84 -2.79 -27.16
N ILE A 213 -5.40 -1.59 -27.29
CA ILE A 213 -4.70 -0.44 -27.86
C ILE A 213 -4.56 0.66 -26.82
N ILE A 214 -3.34 1.11 -26.60
CA ILE A 214 -3.05 2.34 -25.88
C ILE A 214 -2.78 3.41 -26.93
N ASP A 215 -3.54 4.52 -26.91
CA ASP A 215 -3.35 5.63 -27.84
C ASP A 215 -1.97 6.31 -27.61
N SER A 216 -1.55 7.16 -28.57
CA SER A 216 -0.28 7.90 -28.50
C SER A 216 -0.16 8.84 -27.29
N LYS A 217 -1.25 9.04 -26.53
CA LYS A 217 -1.32 9.83 -25.31
C LYS A 217 -1.41 8.96 -24.05
N GLY A 218 -1.21 7.64 -24.18
CA GLY A 218 -1.30 6.70 -23.07
C GLY A 218 -2.73 6.42 -22.60
N ARG A 219 -3.77 6.77 -23.38
CA ARG A 219 -5.17 6.51 -23.06
C ARG A 219 -5.60 5.19 -23.67
N LEU A 220 -6.37 4.45 -22.90
CA LEU A 220 -6.92 3.16 -23.30
C LEU A 220 -8.04 3.38 -24.34
N SER A 221 -7.99 2.59 -25.43
CA SER A 221 -9.03 2.58 -26.44
C SER A 221 -10.13 1.58 -26.08
N ASP A 222 -11.38 1.98 -26.08
CA ASP A 222 -12.53 1.12 -25.73
C ASP A 222 -12.96 0.17 -26.87
N THR A 223 -12.28 0.19 -28.01
CA THR A 223 -12.74 -0.51 -29.22
C THR A 223 -12.36 -1.99 -29.27
N GLU A 224 -11.25 -2.37 -28.69
CA GLU A 224 -10.82 -3.78 -28.61
C GLU A 224 -10.29 -4.10 -27.23
N THR A 225 -10.77 -5.18 -26.64
CA THR A 225 -10.37 -5.62 -25.30
C THR A 225 -9.88 -7.05 -25.31
N GLU A 226 -8.95 -7.38 -24.43
CA GLU A 226 -8.52 -8.75 -24.16
C GLU A 226 -8.54 -9.05 -22.65
N ASP A 227 -8.67 -10.32 -22.29
CA ASP A 227 -8.61 -10.76 -20.92
C ASP A 227 -7.17 -11.11 -20.54
N VAL A 228 -6.65 -10.37 -19.56
CA VAL A 228 -5.33 -10.60 -18.99
C VAL A 228 -5.48 -11.23 -17.61
N GLN A 229 -4.69 -12.27 -17.34
CA GLN A 229 -4.68 -12.92 -16.04
C GLN A 229 -3.55 -12.40 -15.16
N TYR A 230 -3.86 -12.18 -13.90
CA TYR A 230 -2.88 -11.82 -12.87
C TYR A 230 -3.22 -12.48 -11.53
N PRO A 231 -2.25 -12.69 -10.62
CA PRO A 231 -2.51 -13.26 -9.31
C PRO A 231 -3.46 -12.38 -8.49
N GLN A 232 -4.48 -12.96 -7.88
CA GLN A 232 -5.45 -12.22 -7.07
C GLN A 232 -4.79 -11.39 -5.97
N GLY A 233 -3.74 -11.92 -5.33
CA GLY A 233 -2.99 -11.23 -4.29
C GLY A 233 -2.25 -9.99 -4.79
N TYR A 234 -1.87 -9.94 -6.07
CA TYR A 234 -1.23 -8.77 -6.67
C TYR A 234 -2.14 -7.53 -6.68
N GLY A 235 -3.45 -7.72 -6.67
CA GLY A 235 -4.40 -6.61 -6.54
C GLY A 235 -4.15 -5.73 -5.29
N TYR A 236 -3.65 -6.30 -4.19
CA TYR A 236 -3.29 -5.51 -3.00
C TYR A 236 -2.06 -4.62 -3.22
N ALA A 237 -1.09 -5.07 -4.04
CA ALA A 237 0.03 -4.23 -4.46
C ALA A 237 -0.46 -3.07 -5.33
N LEU A 238 -1.37 -3.33 -6.27
CA LEU A 238 -1.94 -2.29 -7.13
C LEU A 238 -2.77 -1.27 -6.34
N GLU A 239 -3.51 -1.70 -5.32
CA GLU A 239 -4.27 -0.80 -4.44
C GLU A 239 -3.35 0.15 -3.64
N ILE A 240 -2.27 -0.35 -3.06
CA ILE A 240 -1.33 0.52 -2.34
C ILE A 240 -0.50 1.39 -3.30
N ALA A 241 -0.20 0.91 -4.51
CA ALA A 241 0.42 1.70 -5.56
C ALA A 241 -0.45 2.90 -5.94
N LYS A 242 -1.74 2.66 -6.23
CA LYS A 242 -2.74 3.71 -6.49
C LYS A 242 -2.80 4.73 -5.36
N PHE A 243 -2.87 4.26 -4.12
CA PHE A 243 -2.87 5.15 -2.96
C PHE A 243 -1.63 6.03 -2.91
N THR A 244 -0.46 5.47 -3.18
CA THR A 244 0.82 6.17 -3.05
C THR A 244 1.08 7.10 -4.24
N GLN A 245 0.57 6.80 -5.41
CA GLN A 245 0.76 7.60 -6.63
C GLN A 245 0.34 9.06 -6.46
N ARG A 246 -0.65 9.34 -5.63
CA ARG A 246 -1.12 10.71 -5.34
C ARG A 246 -0.09 11.60 -4.63
N PHE A 247 0.98 11.02 -4.09
CA PHE A 247 2.09 11.76 -3.49
C PHE A 247 3.21 12.06 -4.49
N LEU A 248 3.11 11.57 -5.73
CA LEU A 248 4.07 11.90 -6.77
C LEU A 248 3.81 13.31 -7.29
N ARG A 249 4.89 14.01 -7.65
CA ARG A 249 4.84 15.29 -8.37
C ARG A 249 4.81 15.04 -9.86
N HIS A 250 4.07 15.86 -10.60
CA HIS A 250 4.08 15.82 -12.06
C HIS A 250 5.32 16.51 -12.62
N GLU A 251 5.80 16.07 -13.78
CA GLU A 251 6.98 16.62 -14.46
C GLU A 251 6.80 18.06 -14.98
N GLY A 252 5.90 18.82 -14.50
CA GLY A 252 5.74 20.26 -14.75
C GLY A 252 5.84 21.10 -13.48
N ASP A 253 5.86 20.43 -12.31
CA ASP A 253 5.88 21.08 -11.00
C ASP A 253 7.32 21.32 -10.49
N ALA A 254 8.33 21.08 -11.36
CA ALA A 254 9.74 21.09 -10.95
C ALA A 254 10.32 22.49 -10.61
N GLU A 255 9.55 23.55 -10.83
CA GLU A 255 9.93 24.93 -10.46
C GLU A 255 9.09 25.51 -9.31
N THR A 256 8.29 24.67 -8.64
CA THR A 256 7.55 25.16 -7.49
C THR A 256 8.45 25.24 -6.26
N ASP A 257 8.50 26.43 -5.69
CA ASP A 257 9.23 26.76 -4.47
C ASP A 257 8.93 25.78 -3.33
N ALA A 258 9.82 25.72 -2.34
CA ALA A 258 9.70 24.89 -1.15
C ALA A 258 8.34 25.06 -0.41
N ASP A 259 7.63 26.14 -0.67
CA ASP A 259 6.29 26.45 -0.16
C ASP A 259 5.19 25.55 -0.73
N ASP A 260 5.42 24.84 -1.86
CA ASP A 260 4.46 23.93 -2.48
C ASP A 260 4.62 22.46 -2.05
N LEU A 261 5.53 22.17 -1.12
CA LEU A 261 5.55 20.87 -0.47
C LEU A 261 4.24 20.66 0.30
N PRO A 262 3.57 19.50 0.14
CA PRO A 262 2.36 19.23 0.91
C PRO A 262 2.68 19.34 2.40
N THR A 263 1.99 20.23 3.09
CA THR A 263 2.18 20.40 4.52
C THR A 263 1.77 19.14 5.28
N ALA A 264 2.36 18.94 6.47
CA ALA A 264 2.01 17.81 7.32
C ALA A 264 0.50 17.73 7.62
N ASP A 265 -0.20 18.87 7.59
CA ASP A 265 -1.64 18.91 7.83
C ASP A 265 -2.46 18.56 6.58
N GLU A 266 -2.00 18.90 5.39
CA GLU A 266 -2.58 18.44 4.12
C GLU A 266 -2.46 16.93 3.95
N ILE A 267 -1.28 16.36 4.22
CA ILE A 267 -1.07 14.90 4.20
C ILE A 267 -1.94 14.20 5.25
N LYS A 268 -2.08 14.79 6.44
CA LYS A 268 -2.98 14.26 7.49
C LYS A 268 -4.45 14.37 7.10
N GLY A 269 -4.84 15.44 6.42
CA GLY A 269 -6.19 15.63 5.90
C GLY A 269 -6.56 14.51 4.94
N ASP A 270 -5.70 14.22 3.96
CA ASP A 270 -5.90 13.16 2.98
C ASP A 270 -5.87 11.75 3.59
N ALA A 271 -5.06 11.53 4.63
CA ALA A 271 -5.01 10.25 5.32
C ALA A 271 -6.27 9.96 6.19
N LYS A 272 -7.07 10.98 6.51
CA LYS A 272 -8.31 10.84 7.28
C LYS A 272 -9.55 10.61 6.42
N GLY A 273 -9.52 11.03 5.16
CA GLY A 273 -10.61 10.84 4.20
C GLY A 273 -10.42 9.52 3.46
N GLY A 274 -11.35 8.57 3.59
CA GLY A 274 -11.37 7.39 2.74
C GLY A 274 -11.70 7.79 1.29
N ASP A 275 -11.06 7.12 0.36
CA ASP A 275 -11.49 6.87 -1.02
C ASP A 275 -11.89 8.06 -1.90
N HIS A 276 -11.02 9.08 -1.98
CA HIS A 276 -11.20 10.16 -2.95
C HIS A 276 -9.97 10.27 -3.84
N GLY A 277 -10.14 9.91 -5.13
CA GLY A 277 -9.14 10.14 -6.17
C GLY A 277 -8.81 11.64 -6.28
N SER A 278 -7.56 11.94 -6.65
CA SER A 278 -7.00 13.30 -6.72
C SER A 278 -7.73 14.29 -7.65
N TRP A 279 -8.65 13.80 -8.49
CA TRP A 279 -9.49 14.61 -9.37
C TRP A 279 -10.77 15.15 -8.70
N ALA A 280 -11.07 14.70 -7.49
CA ALA A 280 -12.18 15.20 -6.69
C ALA A 280 -11.63 15.81 -5.39
N ARG A 281 -11.02 17.00 -5.46
CA ARG A 281 -11.15 17.91 -4.32
C ARG A 281 -12.58 18.46 -4.40
N PRO A 282 -13.56 17.91 -3.65
CA PRO A 282 -14.85 18.55 -3.61
C PRO A 282 -14.60 19.93 -3.04
N ILE A 283 -14.94 20.97 -3.80
CA ILE A 283 -15.11 22.29 -3.21
C ILE A 283 -16.32 22.10 -2.29
N VAL A 284 -16.02 21.72 -1.03
CA VAL A 284 -17.04 21.62 -0.01
C VAL A 284 -17.45 23.05 0.33
N LYS A 285 -18.31 23.65 -0.49
CA LYS A 285 -19.09 24.79 -0.05
C LYS A 285 -19.91 24.31 1.14
N ARG A 286 -19.55 24.72 2.33
CA ARG A 286 -20.42 24.56 3.51
C ARG A 286 -21.66 25.43 3.28
N LEU A 287 -22.62 24.89 2.56
CA LEU A 287 -23.94 25.48 2.51
C LEU A 287 -24.55 25.39 3.90
N PRO A 288 -25.07 26.50 4.45
CA PRO A 288 -25.84 26.43 5.68
C PRO A 288 -27.10 25.59 5.39
N LEU A 289 -27.04 24.30 5.72
CA LEU A 289 -28.18 23.42 5.57
C LEU A 289 -29.35 23.97 6.39
N PRO A 290 -30.56 24.06 5.81
CA PRO A 290 -31.73 24.49 6.54
C PRO A 290 -31.92 23.59 7.75
N ARG A 291 -32.20 24.19 8.91
CA ARG A 291 -32.51 23.45 10.13
C ARG A 291 -33.87 22.75 9.94
N THR A 292 -33.84 21.54 9.40
CA THR A 292 -35.06 20.74 9.37
C THR A 292 -35.30 20.14 10.74
N SER A 293 -36.53 20.18 11.23
CA SER A 293 -36.95 19.55 12.50
C SER A 293 -36.71 18.05 12.51
N ASP A 294 -36.48 17.45 11.35
CA ASP A 294 -36.34 16.01 11.10
C ASP A 294 -34.90 15.54 10.84
N GLY A 295 -33.92 16.23 11.41
CA GLY A 295 -32.52 15.89 11.26
C GLY A 295 -32.19 14.39 11.46
N ILE A 296 -31.22 13.90 10.69
CA ILE A 296 -30.78 12.49 10.70
C ILE A 296 -30.45 12.04 12.12
N ILE A 297 -31.01 10.91 12.56
CA ILE A 297 -30.72 10.32 13.86
C ILE A 297 -29.27 9.81 13.86
N GLY A 298 -28.37 10.56 14.47
CA GLY A 298 -26.96 10.19 14.60
C GLY A 298 -26.73 8.92 15.44
N ARG A 299 -25.54 8.31 15.29
CA ARG A 299 -25.12 7.16 16.12
C ARG A 299 -24.78 7.57 17.56
N LYS A 300 -24.60 8.85 17.83
CA LYS A 300 -24.26 9.36 19.17
C LYS A 300 -25.46 9.18 20.10
N ARG A 301 -25.19 8.59 21.24
CA ARG A 301 -26.18 8.43 22.32
C ARG A 301 -25.83 9.37 23.46
N VAL A 302 -26.82 9.94 24.08
CA VAL A 302 -26.68 10.81 25.26
C VAL A 302 -27.52 10.22 26.41
N ALA A 303 -27.01 10.31 27.62
CA ALA A 303 -27.74 9.89 28.82
C ALA A 303 -29.06 10.67 28.96
N SER A 304 -30.14 9.96 29.26
CA SER A 304 -31.51 10.52 29.34
C SER A 304 -32.23 9.95 30.56
N GLN A 305 -33.16 10.73 31.08
CA GLN A 305 -34.09 10.30 32.14
C GLN A 305 -35.25 9.44 31.58
N ILE A 306 -35.50 9.52 30.27
CA ILE A 306 -36.64 8.90 29.62
C ILE A 306 -36.16 7.91 28.58
N GLY A 307 -36.69 6.68 28.58
CA GLY A 307 -36.42 5.63 27.61
C GLY A 307 -37.14 4.33 27.95
N ARG A 308 -37.09 3.36 27.02
CA ARG A 308 -37.76 2.06 27.24
C ARG A 308 -36.88 1.02 27.94
N ASN A 309 -35.54 1.08 27.76
CA ASN A 309 -34.63 0.10 28.36
C ASN A 309 -33.51 0.84 29.11
N PRO A 310 -33.46 0.75 30.46
CA PRO A 310 -32.39 1.34 31.23
C PRO A 310 -31.08 0.58 30.97
N ARG A 311 -30.01 1.28 30.57
CA ARG A 311 -28.71 0.67 30.27
C ARG A 311 -27.65 0.91 31.34
N HIS A 312 -27.86 1.92 32.16
CA HIS A 312 -26.90 2.36 33.18
C HIS A 312 -27.54 2.43 34.54
N LEU A 313 -27.98 1.29 35.10
CA LEU A 313 -28.68 1.21 36.36
C LEU A 313 -27.87 1.80 37.52
N SER A 314 -26.55 1.73 37.49
CA SER A 314 -25.68 2.34 38.51
C SER A 314 -25.89 3.88 38.64
N ARG A 315 -26.33 4.54 37.58
CA ARG A 315 -26.61 5.99 37.59
C ARG A 315 -27.85 6.36 38.42
N LEU A 316 -28.68 5.40 38.77
CA LEU A 316 -29.77 5.64 39.74
C LEU A 316 -29.27 6.13 41.11
N LEU A 317 -28.06 5.68 41.49
CA LEU A 317 -27.43 6.02 42.75
C LEU A 317 -26.42 7.16 42.65
N THR A 318 -25.79 7.33 41.49
CA THR A 318 -24.66 8.24 41.32
C THR A 318 -24.98 9.50 40.49
N ASP A 319 -26.04 9.49 39.69
CA ASP A 319 -26.45 10.65 38.89
C ASP A 319 -27.65 11.35 39.55
N PRO A 320 -27.50 12.63 39.98
CA PRO A 320 -28.60 13.40 40.58
C PRO A 320 -29.85 13.48 39.67
N GLU A 321 -29.65 13.47 38.36
CA GLU A 321 -30.73 13.51 37.38
C GLU A 321 -31.25 12.13 36.96
N LYS A 322 -30.69 11.04 37.55
CA LYS A 322 -31.15 9.66 37.32
C LYS A 322 -31.23 9.28 35.83
N ARG A 323 -30.25 9.71 35.00
CA ARG A 323 -30.22 9.49 33.56
C ARG A 323 -29.77 8.07 33.21
N VAL A 324 -30.59 7.10 33.46
CA VAL A 324 -30.32 5.65 33.28
C VAL A 324 -30.57 5.15 31.88
N PHE A 325 -31.19 5.94 31.01
CA PHE A 325 -31.52 5.59 29.65
C PHE A 325 -30.56 6.25 28.64
N ASP A 326 -30.37 5.62 27.48
CA ASP A 326 -29.68 6.20 26.35
C ASP A 326 -30.70 6.69 25.30
N ARG A 327 -30.59 7.95 24.94
CA ARG A 327 -31.35 8.53 23.84
C ARG A 327 -30.43 8.80 22.65
N LYS A 328 -30.84 8.39 21.44
CA LYS A 328 -30.16 8.78 20.19
C LYS A 328 -30.35 10.27 19.98
N VAL A 329 -29.27 10.99 19.75
CA VAL A 329 -29.32 12.43 19.48
C VAL A 329 -29.47 12.63 17.96
N ARG A 330 -30.38 13.47 17.54
CA ARG A 330 -30.48 13.92 16.16
C ARG A 330 -29.30 14.84 15.84
N GLY A 331 -28.59 14.55 14.75
CA GLY A 331 -27.45 15.36 14.31
C GLY A 331 -27.92 16.73 13.82
N LYS A 332 -27.06 17.73 13.96
CA LYS A 332 -27.28 19.07 13.39
C LYS A 332 -26.77 19.09 11.92
N GLY A 333 -27.46 18.42 11.05
CA GLY A 333 -27.11 18.44 9.63
C GLY A 333 -26.31 17.22 9.16
N GLY A 334 -26.15 17.10 7.89
CA GLY A 334 -25.32 16.13 7.14
C GLY A 334 -24.43 16.86 6.14
N ILE A 335 -23.47 16.16 5.59
CA ILE A 335 -22.71 16.62 4.43
C ILE A 335 -23.51 16.19 3.20
N VAL A 336 -23.91 17.13 2.37
CA VAL A 336 -24.45 16.86 1.03
C VAL A 336 -23.28 16.95 0.08
N LEU A 337 -22.93 15.82 -0.55
CA LEU A 337 -21.97 15.78 -1.64
C LEU A 337 -22.76 15.96 -2.94
N ILE A 338 -22.46 17.02 -3.65
CA ILE A 338 -23.05 17.29 -4.96
C ILE A 338 -21.95 17.00 -5.97
N ASP A 339 -22.20 16.01 -6.82
CA ASP A 339 -21.33 15.71 -7.95
C ASP A 339 -21.64 16.72 -9.07
N GLN A 340 -20.66 17.59 -9.36
CA GLN A 340 -20.70 18.57 -10.45
C GLN A 340 -20.00 18.05 -11.71
N SER A 341 -19.77 16.74 -11.84
CA SER A 341 -19.29 16.19 -13.10
C SER A 341 -20.27 16.51 -14.23
N GLY A 342 -19.75 16.85 -15.41
CA GLY A 342 -20.57 17.22 -16.57
C GLY A 342 -21.61 16.18 -17.00
N SER A 343 -21.55 14.97 -16.44
CA SER A 343 -22.53 13.90 -16.63
C SER A 343 -23.84 14.10 -15.85
N MET A 344 -23.84 14.93 -14.80
CA MET A 344 -25.02 15.16 -13.96
C MET A 344 -25.92 16.30 -14.45
N GLY A 345 -25.45 17.13 -15.39
CA GLY A 345 -26.26 18.18 -16.01
C GLY A 345 -26.82 19.25 -15.06
N LEU A 346 -26.25 19.36 -13.85
CA LEU A 346 -26.66 20.37 -12.87
C LEU A 346 -26.06 21.73 -13.23
N SER A 347 -26.93 22.74 -13.35
CA SER A 347 -26.54 24.13 -13.55
C SER A 347 -26.31 24.85 -12.22
N ASP A 348 -25.61 25.97 -12.24
CA ASP A 348 -25.43 26.83 -11.05
C ASP A 348 -26.76 27.34 -10.46
N SER A 349 -27.85 27.29 -11.24
CA SER A 349 -29.19 27.66 -10.80
C SER A 349 -29.92 26.53 -10.05
N ASP A 350 -29.43 25.30 -10.15
CA ASP A 350 -30.01 24.13 -9.48
C ASP A 350 -29.43 23.92 -8.08
N LEU A 351 -28.42 24.74 -7.72
CA LEU A 351 -27.75 24.76 -6.42
C LEU A 351 -28.22 25.95 -5.58
#